data_6efe559f88493f02ebb8bf12d52e4e38
#
_entry.id   6efe559f88493f02ebb8bf12d52e4e38
#
_cell.length_a   1.000
_cell.length_b   1.000
_cell.length_c   1.000
_cell.angle_alpha   90.00
_cell.angle_beta   90.00
_cell.angle_gamma   90.00
#
_symmetry.space_group_name_H-M   'P 1'
#
loop_
_entity.id
_entity.type
_entity.pdbx_description
1 polymer ?
#
loop_
_entity_poly.entity_id
_entity_poly.type
_entity_poly.pdbx_seq_one_letter_code
_entity_poly.pdbx_strand_id
1 'polypeptide(L)'
;YGKMETEINNSRKQLTKVRIGITHTSESNLITEVLARCSNADNNFSITIITDTINNLYDMLDNYEIDLAIVDGTPTGHSLCSLMLATDYLVCVMSIRHPLAKRAMVTLSELKQERMILRLPTSDTRMLFESTLKSIGDSIDNFNITLEVDNIATIKDLVRKGLGVSILYRRVLEGFGADLVIRPVKEQMERP
;
A
#
# COMPACT_ATOMS: atom_id res chain seq x y z
N TYR A 1 34.29 11.62 43.35
CA TYR A 1 32.92 12.13 43.05
C TYR A 1 32.62 12.23 41.55
N GLY A 2 33.59 12.53 40.69
CA GLY A 2 33.37 12.67 39.24
C GLY A 2 33.14 11.36 38.47
N LYS A 3 33.51 10.18 38.98
CA LYS A 3 33.29 8.89 38.32
C LYS A 3 31.88 8.35 38.47
N MET A 4 31.19 8.65 39.57
CA MET A 4 29.76 8.22 39.77
C MET A 4 28.77 9.01 38.91
N GLU A 5 29.00 10.31 38.70
CA GLU A 5 28.18 11.12 37.85
C GLU A 5 28.29 10.74 36.35
N THR A 6 29.48 10.26 35.93
CA THR A 6 29.69 9.76 34.57
C THR A 6 29.03 8.40 34.35
N GLU A 7 28.95 7.55 35.36
CA GLU A 7 28.25 6.26 35.30
C GLU A 7 26.73 6.42 35.35
N ILE A 8 26.22 7.42 36.09
CA ILE A 8 24.76 7.73 36.13
C ILE A 8 24.29 8.38 34.82
N ASN A 9 25.13 9.20 34.18
CA ASN A 9 24.81 9.77 32.86
C ASN A 9 25.03 8.76 31.70
N ASN A 10 25.72 7.66 31.91
CA ASN A 10 25.91 6.57 30.95
C ASN A 10 24.88 5.43 31.09
N SER A 11 23.92 5.51 31.96
CA SER A 11 22.64 4.78 31.78
C SER A 11 21.89 5.44 30.63
N ARG A 12 22.51 5.34 29.42
CA ARG A 12 21.84 5.64 28.16
C ARG A 12 20.51 4.92 28.20
N LYS A 13 19.43 5.69 28.20
CA LYS A 13 18.08 5.18 27.99
C LYS A 13 18.17 4.08 26.95
N GLN A 14 17.91 2.85 27.34
CA GLN A 14 18.01 1.70 26.47
C GLN A 14 16.90 1.86 25.45
N LEU A 15 17.24 2.33 24.24
CA LEU A 15 16.29 2.52 23.15
C LEU A 15 15.65 1.17 22.83
N THR A 16 14.34 1.10 22.96
CA THR A 16 13.59 -0.05 22.46
C THR A 16 13.61 0.00 20.94
N LYS A 17 14.28 -0.98 20.33
CA LYS A 17 14.35 -1.11 18.88
C LYS A 17 13.15 -1.94 18.41
N VAL A 18 12.36 -1.39 17.50
CA VAL A 18 11.22 -2.07 16.86
C VAL A 18 11.49 -2.13 15.37
N ARG A 19 11.42 -3.34 14.81
CA ARG A 19 11.60 -3.59 13.39
C ARG A 19 10.24 -3.93 12.78
N ILE A 20 9.80 -3.12 11.83
CA ILE A 20 8.47 -3.23 11.22
C ILE A 20 8.64 -3.53 9.74
N GLY A 21 8.08 -4.65 9.30
CA GLY A 21 7.94 -4.97 7.90
C GLY A 21 6.65 -4.40 7.33
N ILE A 22 6.69 -3.84 6.13
CA ILE A 22 5.51 -3.31 5.44
C ILE A 22 5.51 -3.84 4.01
N THR A 23 4.35 -4.31 3.52
CA THR A 23 4.23 -4.64 2.09
C THR A 23 4.26 -3.38 1.24
N HIS A 24 4.68 -3.49 -0.02
CA HIS A 24 4.72 -2.35 -0.94
C HIS A 24 3.36 -1.67 -1.11
N THR A 25 2.28 -2.42 -1.00
CA THR A 25 0.90 -1.92 -1.10
C THR A 25 0.41 -1.27 0.18
N SER A 26 0.89 -1.72 1.35
CA SER A 26 0.59 -1.10 2.64
C SER A 26 1.45 0.13 2.91
N GLU A 27 2.58 0.28 2.21
CA GLU A 27 3.44 1.44 2.35
C GLU A 27 2.70 2.70 1.87
N SER A 28 2.34 3.54 2.82
CA SER A 28 1.73 4.84 2.56
C SER A 28 2.42 5.91 3.39
N ASN A 29 2.39 7.15 2.90
CA ASN A 29 2.93 8.29 3.65
C ASN A 29 2.26 8.43 5.03
N LEU A 30 0.98 8.05 5.14
CA LEU A 30 0.26 8.09 6.41
C LEU A 30 0.84 7.12 7.45
N ILE A 31 1.09 5.86 7.06
CA ILE A 31 1.66 4.86 7.97
C ILE A 31 3.06 5.26 8.41
N THR A 32 3.92 5.64 7.47
CA THR A 32 5.29 6.07 7.79
C THR A 32 5.32 7.34 8.63
N GLU A 33 4.41 8.28 8.40
CA GLU A 33 4.27 9.49 9.21
C GLU A 33 3.81 9.17 10.64
N VAL A 34 2.83 8.29 10.81
CA VAL A 34 2.37 7.85 12.14
C VAL A 34 3.51 7.17 12.91
N LEU A 35 4.26 6.28 12.27
CA LEU A 35 5.40 5.62 12.89
C LEU A 35 6.50 6.62 13.28
N ALA A 36 6.78 7.59 12.43
CA ALA A 36 7.73 8.66 12.73
C ALA A 36 7.26 9.54 13.91
N ARG A 37 5.97 9.86 13.98
CA ARG A 37 5.39 10.58 15.10
C ARG A 37 5.46 9.79 16.41
N CYS A 38 5.21 8.48 16.36
CA CYS A 38 5.37 7.60 17.52
C CYS A 38 6.82 7.59 18.03
N SER A 39 7.78 7.49 17.13
CA SER A 39 9.21 7.55 17.48
C SER A 39 9.63 8.90 18.08
N ASN A 40 9.04 9.99 17.58
CA ASN A 40 9.33 11.34 18.11
C ASN A 40 8.63 11.64 19.43
N ALA A 41 7.46 11.06 19.68
CA ALA A 41 6.69 11.28 20.90
C ALA A 41 7.34 10.62 22.12
N ASP A 42 8.02 9.50 21.92
CA ASP A 42 8.80 8.81 22.96
C ASP A 42 10.22 8.57 22.47
N ASN A 43 11.17 9.36 23.01
CA ASN A 43 12.60 9.25 22.71
C ASN A 43 13.23 7.90 23.09
N ASN A 44 12.43 6.96 23.60
CA ASN A 44 12.90 5.62 23.96
C ASN A 44 12.71 4.60 22.83
N PHE A 45 12.06 4.97 21.72
CA PHE A 45 11.83 4.10 20.58
C PHE A 45 12.72 4.46 19.38
N SER A 46 13.30 3.41 18.78
CA SER A 46 13.92 3.47 17.46
C SER A 46 13.19 2.50 16.55
N ILE A 47 12.64 2.99 15.46
CA ILE A 47 11.84 2.19 14.51
C ILE A 47 12.66 2.00 13.24
N THR A 48 12.80 0.75 12.81
CA THR A 48 13.31 0.38 11.49
C THR A 48 12.16 -0.11 10.63
N ILE A 49 12.00 0.44 9.45
CA ILE A 49 10.96 0.04 8.50
C ILE A 49 11.63 -0.71 7.34
N ILE A 50 11.12 -1.89 7.03
CA ILE A 50 11.58 -2.75 5.94
C ILE A 50 10.39 -2.99 5.01
N THR A 51 10.56 -2.75 3.72
CA THR A 51 9.52 -3.01 2.72
C THR A 51 9.88 -4.26 1.92
N ASP A 52 8.97 -5.22 1.90
CA ASP A 52 9.17 -6.48 1.18
C ASP A 52 7.83 -7.10 0.77
N THR A 53 7.88 -8.26 0.12
CA THR A 53 6.70 -9.06 -0.21
C THR A 53 6.09 -9.68 1.05
N ILE A 54 4.79 -9.99 1.01
CA ILE A 54 4.08 -10.58 2.15
C ILE A 54 4.73 -11.91 2.61
N ASN A 55 5.15 -12.76 1.68
CA ASN A 55 5.78 -14.04 2.03
C ASN A 55 7.12 -13.83 2.73
N ASN A 56 7.96 -12.94 2.21
CA ASN A 56 9.25 -12.62 2.84
C ASN A 56 9.04 -12.02 4.23
N LEU A 57 8.02 -11.18 4.42
CA LEU A 57 7.73 -10.60 5.73
C LEU A 57 7.25 -11.66 6.73
N TYR A 58 6.50 -12.67 6.29
CA TYR A 58 6.14 -13.80 7.16
C TYR A 58 7.36 -14.62 7.55
N ASP A 59 8.24 -14.93 6.61
CA ASP A 59 9.50 -15.62 6.91
C ASP A 59 10.35 -14.82 7.90
N MET A 60 10.42 -13.49 7.75
CA MET A 60 11.14 -12.62 8.67
C MET A 60 10.50 -12.57 10.06
N LEU A 61 9.17 -12.66 10.18
CA LEU A 61 8.48 -12.78 11.47
C LEU A 61 8.81 -14.12 12.14
N ASP A 62 8.72 -15.21 11.40
CA ASP A 62 9.00 -16.56 11.91
C ASP A 62 10.47 -16.70 12.36
N ASN A 63 11.38 -16.00 11.70
CA ASN A 63 12.81 -15.96 12.06
C ASN A 63 13.17 -14.88 13.09
N TYR A 64 12.19 -14.15 13.61
CA TYR A 64 12.41 -13.04 14.55
C TYR A 64 13.28 -11.91 13.99
N GLU A 65 13.33 -11.75 12.69
CA GLU A 65 14.08 -10.67 12.01
C GLU A 65 13.32 -9.35 12.07
N ILE A 66 11.99 -9.39 12.12
CA ILE A 66 11.10 -8.27 12.39
C ILE A 66 10.16 -8.60 13.55
N ASP A 67 9.66 -7.56 14.20
CA ASP A 67 8.80 -7.67 15.39
C ASP A 67 7.32 -7.57 15.03
N LEU A 68 7.00 -6.88 13.94
CA LEU A 68 5.66 -6.59 13.47
C LEU A 68 5.66 -6.51 11.94
N ALA A 69 4.59 -6.94 11.31
CA ALA A 69 4.34 -6.72 9.89
C ALA A 69 2.99 -6.02 9.66
N ILE A 70 2.99 -5.03 8.79
CA ILE A 70 1.79 -4.37 8.28
C ILE A 70 1.58 -4.87 6.84
N VAL A 71 0.52 -5.62 6.65
CA VAL A 71 0.25 -6.30 5.40
C VAL A 71 -1.18 -6.06 4.95
N ASP A 72 -1.41 -6.19 3.65
CA ASP A 72 -2.75 -6.22 3.08
C ASP A 72 -3.30 -7.64 3.11
N GLY A 73 -4.62 -7.75 3.21
CA GLY A 73 -5.32 -9.03 3.21
C GLY A 73 -5.42 -9.67 4.60
N THR A 74 -5.95 -10.89 4.62
CA THR A 74 -6.14 -11.66 5.85
C THR A 74 -4.99 -12.66 5.99
N PRO A 75 -4.27 -12.66 7.12
CA PRO A 75 -3.22 -13.65 7.36
C PRO A 75 -3.79 -15.06 7.30
N THR A 76 -3.18 -15.95 6.56
CA THR A 76 -3.59 -17.34 6.43
C THR A 76 -2.51 -18.27 6.98
N GLY A 77 -2.92 -19.22 7.82
CA GLY A 77 -2.11 -20.40 8.14
C GLY A 77 -1.01 -20.22 9.18
N HIS A 78 -0.90 -19.10 9.86
CA HIS A 78 0.13 -18.87 10.88
C HIS A 78 -0.47 -18.68 12.27
N SER A 79 0.29 -19.09 13.29
CA SER A 79 -0.02 -18.85 14.71
C SER A 79 0.21 -17.38 15.13
N LEU A 80 0.08 -16.45 14.19
CA LEU A 80 0.31 -15.04 14.42
C LEU A 80 -0.94 -14.37 14.99
N CYS A 81 -0.74 -13.49 15.95
CA CYS A 81 -1.78 -12.57 16.37
C CYS A 81 -1.94 -11.47 15.30
N SER A 82 -3.16 -11.26 14.84
CA SER A 82 -3.44 -10.21 13.87
C SER A 82 -4.48 -9.24 14.40
N LEU A 83 -4.31 -7.97 14.05
CA LEU A 83 -5.24 -6.90 14.34
C LEU A 83 -5.58 -6.17 13.03
N MET A 84 -6.87 -6.04 12.75
CA MET A 84 -7.31 -5.22 11.62
C MET A 84 -7.12 -3.74 11.96
N LEU A 85 -6.28 -3.06 11.18
CA LEU A 85 -6.05 -1.62 11.34
C LEU A 85 -7.07 -0.78 10.58
N ALA A 86 -7.35 -1.19 9.34
CA ALA A 86 -8.31 -0.51 8.47
C ALA A 86 -8.76 -1.46 7.35
N THR A 87 -9.84 -1.09 6.69
CA THR A 87 -10.24 -1.68 5.40
C THR A 87 -9.89 -0.73 4.27
N ASP A 88 -9.52 -1.29 3.13
CA ASP A 88 -9.26 -0.51 1.92
C ASP A 88 -9.93 -1.17 0.71
N TYR A 89 -10.03 -0.45 -0.37
CA TYR A 89 -10.67 -0.91 -1.59
C TYR A 89 -9.95 -0.36 -2.83
N LEU A 90 -10.12 -1.05 -3.95
CA LEU A 90 -9.53 -0.63 -5.22
C LEU A 90 -10.32 0.51 -5.83
N VAL A 91 -9.61 1.46 -6.39
CA VAL A 91 -10.15 2.60 -7.12
C VAL A 91 -9.42 2.78 -8.44
N CYS A 92 -10.07 3.44 -9.40
CA CYS A 92 -9.41 3.90 -10.60
C CYS A 92 -8.71 5.23 -10.32
N VAL A 93 -7.45 5.33 -10.72
CA VAL A 93 -6.68 6.57 -10.69
C VAL A 93 -6.36 7.02 -12.10
N MET A 94 -6.51 8.31 -12.35
CA MET A 94 -6.25 8.93 -13.63
C MET A 94 -5.75 10.36 -13.46
N SER A 95 -5.16 10.91 -14.53
CA SER A 95 -4.85 12.34 -14.58
C SER A 95 -6.13 13.17 -14.47
N ILE A 96 -6.04 14.32 -13.79
CA ILE A 96 -7.15 15.28 -13.75
C ILE A 96 -7.60 15.74 -15.15
N ARG A 97 -6.71 15.64 -16.15
CA ARG A 97 -7.01 16.00 -17.56
C ARG A 97 -7.69 14.89 -18.33
N HIS A 98 -7.80 13.69 -17.75
CA HIS A 98 -8.42 12.57 -18.42
C HIS A 98 -9.91 12.83 -18.65
N PRO A 99 -10.49 12.45 -19.82
CA PRO A 99 -11.90 12.68 -20.08
C PRO A 99 -12.84 12.09 -19.04
N LEU A 100 -12.52 10.89 -18.51
CA LEU A 100 -13.31 10.22 -17.46
C LEU A 100 -13.18 10.90 -16.07
N ALA A 101 -12.23 11.81 -15.89
CA ALA A 101 -12.06 12.53 -14.62
C ALA A 101 -13.28 13.42 -14.28
N LYS A 102 -14.07 13.79 -15.27
CA LYS A 102 -15.31 14.58 -15.07
C LYS A 102 -16.46 13.76 -14.53
N ARG A 103 -16.37 12.43 -14.55
CA ARG A 103 -17.41 11.53 -14.05
C ARG A 103 -17.27 11.31 -12.56
N ALA A 104 -18.38 11.04 -11.88
CA ALA A 104 -18.38 10.68 -10.47
C ALA A 104 -17.84 9.26 -10.23
N MET A 105 -18.02 8.37 -11.18
CA MET A 105 -17.54 6.99 -11.17
C MET A 105 -17.23 6.51 -12.58
N VAL A 106 -16.47 5.43 -12.70
CA VAL A 106 -16.15 4.79 -13.97
C VAL A 106 -16.70 3.36 -13.99
N THR A 107 -16.96 2.84 -15.18
CA THR A 107 -17.39 1.45 -15.38
C THR A 107 -16.25 0.61 -15.93
N LEU A 108 -16.34 -0.71 -15.74
CA LEU A 108 -15.37 -1.64 -16.34
C LEU A 108 -15.38 -1.55 -17.87
N SER A 109 -16.56 -1.34 -18.48
CA SER A 109 -16.68 -1.13 -19.93
C SER A 109 -15.88 0.08 -20.41
N GLU A 110 -15.91 1.18 -19.67
CA GLU A 110 -15.11 2.36 -19.98
C GLU A 110 -13.60 2.08 -19.81
N LEU A 111 -13.21 1.39 -18.75
CA LEU A 111 -11.81 1.05 -18.48
C LEU A 111 -11.22 0.12 -19.55
N LYS A 112 -12.02 -0.77 -20.16
CA LYS A 112 -11.58 -1.64 -21.26
C LYS A 112 -11.16 -0.86 -22.50
N GLN A 113 -11.60 0.37 -22.66
CA GLN A 113 -11.24 1.26 -23.78
C GLN A 113 -9.97 2.06 -23.48
N GLU A 114 -9.48 2.02 -22.25
CA GLU A 114 -8.34 2.81 -21.81
C GLU A 114 -7.04 2.01 -21.85
N ARG A 115 -5.92 2.74 -21.94
CA ARG A 115 -4.60 2.17 -21.68
C ARG A 115 -4.44 2.01 -20.18
N MET A 116 -4.19 0.80 -19.71
CA MET A 116 -4.04 0.52 -18.31
C MET A 116 -2.58 0.26 -17.94
N ILE A 117 -2.16 0.89 -16.87
CA ILE A 117 -0.85 0.68 -16.24
C ILE A 117 -1.13 0.00 -14.91
N LEU A 118 -0.79 -1.28 -14.80
CA LEU A 118 -1.13 -2.09 -13.63
C LEU A 118 0.12 -2.55 -12.90
N ARG A 119 -0.07 -2.97 -11.65
CA ARG A 119 0.93 -3.70 -10.89
C ARG A 119 1.23 -5.05 -11.55
N LEU A 120 2.35 -5.67 -11.16
CA LEU A 120 2.70 -7.02 -11.63
C LEU A 120 1.64 -8.03 -11.22
N PRO A 121 1.47 -9.13 -11.98
CA PRO A 121 0.48 -10.18 -11.68
C PRO A 121 0.62 -10.81 -10.29
N THR A 122 1.82 -10.77 -9.71
CA THR A 122 2.13 -11.31 -8.38
C THR A 122 1.79 -10.36 -7.25
N SER A 123 1.44 -9.11 -7.53
CA SER A 123 1.07 -8.14 -6.51
C SER A 123 -0.34 -8.42 -5.96
N ASP A 124 -0.53 -8.13 -4.70
CA ASP A 124 -1.82 -8.26 -4.03
C ASP A 124 -2.92 -7.40 -4.70
N THR A 125 -2.58 -6.19 -5.08
CA THR A 125 -3.46 -5.28 -5.84
C THR A 125 -3.97 -5.92 -7.12
N ARG A 126 -3.06 -6.51 -7.92
CA ARG A 126 -3.39 -7.15 -9.18
C ARG A 126 -4.23 -8.41 -8.97
N MET A 127 -3.87 -9.24 -8.00
CA MET A 127 -4.62 -10.46 -7.66
C MET A 127 -6.04 -10.14 -7.20
N LEU A 128 -6.22 -9.11 -6.39
CA LEU A 128 -7.54 -8.67 -5.96
C LEU A 128 -8.38 -8.17 -7.14
N PHE A 129 -7.80 -7.37 -8.03
CA PHE A 129 -8.49 -6.89 -9.22
C PHE A 129 -8.94 -8.04 -10.11
N GLU A 130 -8.04 -8.98 -10.41
CA GLU A 130 -8.36 -10.16 -11.24
C GLU A 130 -9.42 -11.06 -10.58
N SER A 131 -9.34 -11.30 -9.28
CA SER A 131 -10.34 -12.10 -8.57
C SER A 131 -11.71 -11.42 -8.55
N THR A 132 -11.74 -10.10 -8.44
CA THR A 132 -12.97 -9.32 -8.52
C THR A 132 -13.60 -9.44 -9.90
N LEU A 133 -12.81 -9.34 -10.97
CA LEU A 133 -13.29 -9.54 -12.34
C LEU A 133 -13.88 -10.94 -12.53
N LYS A 134 -13.16 -11.98 -12.11
CA LYS A 134 -13.65 -13.37 -12.20
C LYS A 134 -14.96 -13.56 -11.49
N SER A 135 -15.15 -12.93 -10.36
CA SER A 135 -16.37 -13.06 -9.55
C SER A 135 -17.62 -12.48 -10.21
N ILE A 136 -17.47 -11.62 -11.21
CA ILE A 136 -18.56 -11.04 -12.00
C ILE A 136 -18.59 -11.61 -13.43
N GLY A 137 -17.80 -12.67 -13.71
CA GLY A 137 -17.76 -13.30 -15.03
C GLY A 137 -16.95 -12.53 -16.06
N ASP A 138 -16.05 -11.66 -15.63
CA ASP A 138 -15.13 -10.92 -16.49
C ASP A 138 -13.69 -11.45 -16.38
N SER A 139 -12.79 -10.97 -17.22
CA SER A 139 -11.39 -11.37 -17.27
C SER A 139 -10.47 -10.18 -17.51
N ILE A 140 -9.29 -10.24 -16.91
CA ILE A 140 -8.22 -9.29 -17.16
C ILE A 140 -7.80 -9.22 -18.63
N ASP A 141 -7.98 -10.32 -19.36
CA ASP A 141 -7.65 -10.42 -20.79
C ASP A 141 -8.51 -9.49 -21.68
N ASN A 142 -9.64 -9.01 -21.15
CA ASN A 142 -10.52 -8.06 -21.83
C ASN A 142 -10.03 -6.60 -21.71
N PHE A 143 -8.95 -6.36 -20.97
CA PHE A 143 -8.40 -5.03 -20.72
C PHE A 143 -7.14 -4.80 -21.53
N ASN A 144 -6.90 -3.55 -21.93
CA ASN A 144 -5.70 -3.16 -22.65
C ASN A 144 -4.59 -2.75 -21.66
N ILE A 145 -3.86 -3.74 -21.15
CA ILE A 145 -2.72 -3.49 -20.25
C ILE A 145 -1.51 -3.14 -21.09
N THR A 146 -1.10 -1.89 -21.05
CA THR A 146 0.03 -1.40 -21.84
C THR A 146 1.35 -1.44 -21.10
N LEU A 147 1.31 -1.39 -19.75
CA LEU A 147 2.47 -1.47 -18.88
C LEU A 147 2.14 -2.27 -17.63
N GLU A 148 3.09 -3.10 -17.23
CA GLU A 148 3.10 -3.75 -15.93
C GLU A 148 4.30 -3.20 -15.14
N VAL A 149 4.04 -2.63 -13.98
CA VAL A 149 5.02 -1.88 -13.20
C VAL A 149 4.96 -2.31 -11.73
N ASP A 150 6.09 -2.60 -11.15
CA ASP A 150 6.16 -3.00 -9.74
C ASP A 150 6.05 -1.81 -8.78
N ASN A 151 6.69 -0.71 -9.11
CA ASN A 151 6.78 0.46 -8.24
C ASN A 151 5.53 1.35 -8.36
N ILE A 152 4.83 1.54 -7.24
CA ILE A 152 3.61 2.35 -7.17
C ILE A 152 3.89 3.83 -7.47
N ALA A 153 5.01 4.39 -7.02
CA ALA A 153 5.36 5.78 -7.31
C ALA A 153 5.58 6.00 -8.82
N THR A 154 6.18 5.03 -9.51
CA THR A 154 6.32 5.06 -10.96
C THR A 154 4.96 5.02 -11.66
N ILE A 155 4.04 4.17 -11.21
CA ILE A 155 2.67 4.14 -11.75
C ILE A 155 2.01 5.51 -11.60
N LYS A 156 2.07 6.11 -10.43
CA LYS A 156 1.48 7.43 -10.17
C LYS A 156 2.06 8.50 -11.09
N ASP A 157 3.36 8.50 -11.33
CA ASP A 157 4.01 9.46 -12.21
C ASP A 157 3.58 9.30 -13.67
N LEU A 158 3.47 8.07 -14.15
CA LEU A 158 3.00 7.76 -15.49
C LEU A 158 1.55 8.16 -15.70
N VAL A 159 0.69 7.87 -14.73
CA VAL A 159 -0.73 8.25 -14.73
C VAL A 159 -0.88 9.78 -14.71
N ARG A 160 -0.10 10.47 -13.87
CA ARG A 160 -0.08 11.94 -13.81
C ARG A 160 0.26 12.57 -15.15
N LYS A 161 1.15 11.96 -15.91
CA LYS A 161 1.53 12.39 -17.26
C LYS A 161 0.50 12.05 -18.34
N GLY A 162 -0.59 11.39 -17.98
CA GLY A 162 -1.66 11.01 -18.91
C GLY A 162 -1.32 9.83 -19.81
N LEU A 163 -0.37 8.98 -19.43
CA LEU A 163 0.07 7.83 -20.23
C LEU A 163 -0.81 6.60 -20.06
N GLY A 164 -1.77 6.65 -19.16
CA GLY A 164 -2.74 5.61 -18.91
C GLY A 164 -3.50 5.84 -17.60
N VAL A 165 -4.37 4.89 -17.27
CA VAL A 165 -5.11 4.82 -16.01
C VAL A 165 -4.65 3.59 -15.24
N SER A 166 -4.89 3.56 -13.93
CA SER A 166 -4.52 2.42 -13.10
C SER A 166 -5.61 2.07 -12.11
N ILE A 167 -5.52 0.86 -11.57
CA ILE A 167 -6.32 0.39 -10.43
C ILE A 167 -5.37 0.17 -9.27
N LEU A 168 -5.58 0.90 -8.19
CA LEU A 168 -4.75 0.85 -6.98
C LEU A 168 -5.65 0.91 -5.74
N TYR A 169 -5.10 0.51 -4.60
CA TYR A 169 -5.76 0.77 -3.33
C TYR A 169 -5.88 2.27 -3.08
N ARG A 170 -7.02 2.70 -2.57
CA ARG A 170 -7.29 4.11 -2.29
C ARG A 170 -6.24 4.74 -1.37
N ARG A 171 -5.80 4.01 -0.36
CA ARG A 171 -4.82 4.47 0.63
C ARG A 171 -3.50 4.91 0.02
N VAL A 172 -2.99 4.21 -0.99
CA VAL A 172 -1.72 4.56 -1.64
C VAL A 172 -1.80 5.85 -2.45
N LEU A 173 -3.02 6.38 -2.63
CA LEU A 173 -3.31 7.62 -3.35
C LEU A 173 -3.59 8.80 -2.42
N GLU A 174 -3.59 8.60 -1.10
CA GLU A 174 -3.76 9.67 -0.13
C GLU A 174 -2.54 10.60 -0.12
N GLY A 175 -2.80 11.91 -0.02
CA GLY A 175 -1.75 12.93 0.01
C GLY A 175 -1.10 13.25 -1.34
N PHE A 176 -1.58 12.67 -2.44
CA PHE A 176 -1.12 13.02 -3.79
C PHE A 176 -1.83 14.27 -4.31
N GLY A 177 -1.01 15.22 -4.82
CA GLY A 177 -1.44 16.54 -5.21
C GLY A 177 -2.56 16.59 -6.27
N ALA A 178 -2.93 17.80 -6.67
CA ALA A 178 -4.11 18.13 -7.49
C ALA A 178 -4.13 17.52 -8.92
N ASP A 179 -3.05 16.85 -9.33
CA ASP A 179 -2.90 16.35 -10.69
C ASP A 179 -3.49 14.95 -10.93
N LEU A 180 -3.80 14.23 -9.86
CA LEU A 180 -4.44 12.91 -9.90
C LEU A 180 -5.86 12.99 -9.36
N VAL A 181 -6.77 12.26 -9.99
CA VAL A 181 -8.12 12.06 -9.48
C VAL A 181 -8.41 10.58 -9.28
N ILE A 182 -9.19 10.30 -8.27
CA ILE A 182 -9.64 8.97 -7.89
C ILE A 182 -11.11 8.86 -8.24
N ARG A 183 -11.49 7.76 -8.88
CA ARG A 183 -12.89 7.45 -9.18
C ARG A 183 -13.21 6.02 -8.77
N PRO A 184 -14.33 5.81 -8.07
CA PRO A 184 -14.81 4.47 -7.77
C PRO A 184 -15.19 3.75 -9.06
N VAL A 185 -15.03 2.43 -9.06
CA VAL A 185 -15.48 1.56 -10.14
C VAL A 185 -16.87 1.05 -9.81
N LYS A 186 -17.86 1.32 -10.66
CA LYS A 186 -19.28 1.08 -10.39
C LYS A 186 -19.58 -0.36 -9.97
N GLU A 187 -19.03 -1.33 -10.67
CA GLU A 187 -19.28 -2.75 -10.44
C GLU A 187 -18.68 -3.28 -9.13
N GLN A 188 -17.73 -2.55 -8.54
CA GLN A 188 -17.21 -2.85 -7.20
C GLN A 188 -18.06 -2.30 -6.07
N MET A 189 -18.86 -1.23 -6.34
CA MET A 189 -19.73 -0.61 -5.35
C MET A 189 -21.07 -1.34 -5.18
N GLU A 190 -21.45 -2.17 -6.15
CA GLU A 190 -22.73 -2.92 -6.16
C GLU A 190 -22.67 -4.22 -5.34
N ARG A 191 -21.55 -4.45 -4.59
CA ARG A 191 -21.42 -5.62 -3.72
C ARG A 191 -21.56 -5.23 -2.26
N PRO A 192 -22.38 -5.98 -1.52
CA PRO A 192 -22.46 -5.84 -0.07
C PRO A 192 -21.18 -6.26 0.63
#